data_01914ea90a25f37b84bd542b2f498abc
#
_entry.id   01914ea90a25f37b84bd542b2f498abc
#
_cell.length_a   1.000
_cell.length_b   1.000
_cell.length_c   1.000
_cell.angle_alpha   90.00
_cell.angle_beta   90.00
_cell.angle_gamma   90.00
#
_symmetry.space_group_name_H-M   'P 1'
#
loop_
_entity.id
_entity.type
_entity.pdbx_description
1 polymer ?
#
loop_
_entity_poly.entity_id
_entity_poly.type
_entity_poly.pdbx_seq_one_letter_code
_entity_poly.pdbx_strand_id
1 'polypeptide(L)'
;TCSTGTMRPHAEALGRGRDRAAMIGPMSPVPHPSSPALSCDALSGDVVRLEPLTPGHVPGLRRAAEGAGPNAFAAVPTPDEVEDYVARSLARRDAGAYAPFAQIEAATGRVVGHTAYLTPRWMNGGRLFAVEIGSTWLAPAARGTAVNPAAKLLLLARALEGWGVDRVDIKTDARNEAARAAIAATGATFEAVLRAWQPSLAPGEKGLVRDTAMFSVTPPEWPRVR
;
A
#
# COMPACT_ATOMS: atom_id res chain seq x y z
N THR A 1 -47.81 -36.17 56.37
CA THR A 1 -48.70 -35.67 55.30
C THR A 1 -47.90 -34.68 54.47
N CYS A 2 -47.46 -35.20 53.33
CA CYS A 2 -46.66 -34.50 52.35
C CYS A 2 -47.61 -33.73 51.40
N SER A 3 -47.40 -32.38 51.27
CA SER A 3 -48.16 -31.60 50.32
C SER A 3 -47.28 -31.29 49.11
N THR A 4 -47.68 -31.82 47.98
CA THR A 4 -47.07 -31.62 46.66
C THR A 4 -47.51 -30.28 46.08
N GLY A 5 -46.55 -29.32 46.02
CA GLY A 5 -46.73 -28.07 45.31
C GLY A 5 -46.35 -28.20 43.87
N THR A 6 -47.28 -28.08 42.97
CA THR A 6 -47.12 -28.09 41.52
C THR A 6 -46.49 -26.79 41.07
N MET A 7 -45.30 -26.90 40.47
CA MET A 7 -44.61 -25.78 39.85
C MET A 7 -45.12 -25.59 38.40
N ARG A 8 -45.78 -24.47 38.13
CA ARG A 8 -46.16 -24.05 36.77
C ARG A 8 -44.97 -23.47 36.04
N PRO A 9 -44.74 -23.74 34.77
CA PRO A 9 -43.68 -23.10 34.00
C PRO A 9 -44.11 -21.70 33.58
N HIS A 10 -43.33 -20.69 33.97
CA HIS A 10 -43.40 -19.38 33.33
C HIS A 10 -42.71 -19.45 31.97
N ALA A 11 -43.50 -19.56 30.94
CA ALA A 11 -43.12 -19.20 29.58
C ALA A 11 -43.82 -17.88 29.29
N GLU A 12 -43.09 -16.79 29.15
CA GLU A 12 -43.41 -15.63 28.30
C GLU A 12 -42.46 -14.49 28.63
N ALA A 13 -41.58 -14.20 27.73
CA ALA A 13 -41.12 -12.88 27.26
C ALA A 13 -39.70 -12.92 26.69
N LEU A 14 -39.51 -13.65 25.61
CA LEU A 14 -38.41 -13.32 24.68
C LEU A 14 -38.99 -12.33 23.67
N GLY A 15 -38.91 -11.07 24.04
CA GLY A 15 -39.22 -9.94 23.21
C GLY A 15 -38.30 -9.92 21.95
N ARG A 16 -38.98 -9.78 20.86
CA ARG A 16 -38.52 -9.60 19.47
C ARG A 16 -37.15 -8.95 19.39
N GLY A 17 -36.15 -9.73 18.96
CA GLY A 17 -34.87 -9.26 18.50
C GLY A 17 -35.11 -8.30 17.34
N ARG A 18 -34.90 -7.02 17.59
CA ARG A 18 -34.83 -6.03 16.51
C ARG A 18 -33.62 -6.37 15.66
N ASP A 19 -33.89 -6.68 14.40
CA ASP A 19 -32.90 -6.84 13.34
C ASP A 19 -31.96 -5.62 13.32
N ARG A 20 -30.80 -5.74 13.95
CA ARG A 20 -29.72 -4.75 13.88
C ARG A 20 -28.93 -4.83 12.57
N ALA A 21 -29.24 -5.78 11.71
CA ALA A 21 -28.55 -5.99 10.43
C ALA A 21 -28.98 -5.00 9.32
N ALA A 22 -30.03 -4.20 9.52
CA ALA A 22 -30.62 -3.38 8.46
C ALA A 22 -30.16 -1.92 8.44
N MET A 23 -29.17 -1.50 9.25
CA MET A 23 -28.73 -0.10 9.30
C MET A 23 -27.29 0.17 8.91
N ILE A 24 -26.58 -0.79 8.36
CA ILE A 24 -25.29 -0.51 7.72
C ILE A 24 -25.50 -0.77 6.24
N GLY A 25 -26.07 0.21 5.53
CA GLY A 25 -25.99 0.28 4.09
C GLY A 25 -24.50 0.34 3.68
N PRO A 26 -24.15 -0.04 2.44
CA PRO A 26 -22.78 0.03 1.99
C PRO A 26 -22.29 1.47 2.20
N MET A 27 -21.31 1.66 3.07
CA MET A 27 -20.59 2.92 3.17
C MET A 27 -19.83 3.10 1.86
N SER A 28 -20.47 3.73 0.89
CA SER A 28 -19.74 4.34 -0.21
C SER A 28 -18.75 5.32 0.42
N PRO A 29 -17.47 5.28 0.06
CA PRO A 29 -16.55 6.32 0.50
C PRO A 29 -17.13 7.64 -0.04
N VAL A 30 -17.61 8.48 0.87
CA VAL A 30 -18.02 9.84 0.53
C VAL A 30 -16.74 10.51 0.02
N PRO A 31 -16.65 10.90 -1.26
CA PRO A 31 -15.55 11.71 -1.71
C PRO A 31 -15.66 13.01 -0.90
N HIS A 32 -14.67 13.32 -0.07
CA HIS A 32 -14.53 14.66 0.47
C HIS A 32 -14.39 15.59 -0.73
N PRO A 33 -15.36 16.48 -1.00
CA PRO A 33 -15.20 17.45 -2.06
C PRO A 33 -14.06 18.37 -1.65
N SER A 34 -12.91 18.24 -2.29
CA SER A 34 -11.72 19.10 -2.21
C SER A 34 -10.47 18.58 -1.50
N SER A 35 -10.28 17.27 -1.32
CA SER A 35 -8.90 16.82 -1.04
C SER A 35 -8.07 17.03 -2.31
N PRO A 36 -6.91 17.71 -2.24
CA PRO A 36 -6.03 17.85 -3.40
C PRO A 36 -5.65 16.45 -3.93
N ALA A 37 -5.54 16.31 -5.25
CA ALA A 37 -5.03 15.08 -5.81
C ALA A 37 -3.60 14.85 -5.33
N LEU A 38 -3.28 13.61 -4.94
CA LEU A 38 -1.92 13.22 -4.62
C LEU A 38 -1.07 13.27 -5.89
N SER A 39 -0.19 14.25 -6.00
CA SER A 39 0.71 14.42 -7.14
C SER A 39 2.13 14.65 -6.67
N CYS A 40 3.09 14.23 -7.47
CA CYS A 40 4.49 14.43 -7.18
C CYS A 40 5.28 14.57 -8.49
N ASP A 41 6.17 15.54 -8.53
CA ASP A 41 7.14 15.69 -9.62
C ASP A 41 8.18 14.57 -9.61
N ALA A 42 9.00 14.51 -10.64
CA ALA A 42 10.12 13.58 -10.70
C ALA A 42 11.07 13.82 -9.52
N LEU A 43 11.58 12.71 -8.96
CA LEU A 43 12.57 12.72 -7.88
C LEU A 43 13.88 12.13 -8.44
N SER A 44 15.00 12.82 -8.23
CA SER A 44 16.28 12.41 -8.77
C SER A 44 17.32 12.18 -7.67
N GLY A 45 18.05 11.08 -7.79
CA GLY A 45 19.20 10.72 -6.99
C GLY A 45 20.28 10.09 -7.85
N ASP A 46 21.46 9.85 -7.27
CA ASP A 46 22.63 9.33 -7.98
C ASP A 46 22.45 7.88 -8.46
N VAL A 47 21.59 7.11 -7.81
CA VAL A 47 21.36 5.67 -8.10
C VAL A 47 20.12 5.46 -8.93
N VAL A 48 19.04 6.20 -8.64
CA VAL A 48 17.72 6.02 -9.24
C VAL A 48 17.03 7.36 -9.43
N ARG A 49 16.31 7.48 -10.53
CA ARG A 49 15.34 8.54 -10.78
C ARG A 49 13.93 7.95 -10.75
N LEU A 50 13.01 8.63 -10.09
CA LEU A 50 11.59 8.28 -10.04
C LEU A 50 10.84 9.25 -10.95
N GLU A 51 10.37 8.78 -12.08
CA GLU A 51 9.58 9.60 -13.00
C GLU A 51 8.09 9.31 -12.82
N PRO A 52 7.23 10.33 -12.73
CA PRO A 52 5.79 10.13 -12.74
C PRO A 52 5.39 9.21 -13.90
N LEU A 53 4.61 8.17 -13.59
CA LEU A 53 4.26 7.14 -14.56
C LEU A 53 3.48 7.74 -15.73
N THR A 54 3.87 7.34 -16.94
CA THR A 54 3.21 7.70 -18.19
C THR A 54 3.09 6.47 -19.10
N PRO A 55 2.23 6.48 -20.14
CA PRO A 55 2.20 5.41 -21.14
C PRO A 55 3.56 5.18 -21.85
N GLY A 56 4.40 6.21 -21.94
CA GLY A 56 5.74 6.11 -22.51
C GLY A 56 6.68 5.15 -21.77
N HIS A 57 6.38 4.81 -20.52
CA HIS A 57 7.16 3.85 -19.73
C HIS A 57 6.82 2.38 -20.02
N VAL A 58 5.72 2.09 -20.75
CA VAL A 58 5.27 0.72 -21.05
C VAL A 58 6.37 -0.15 -21.65
N PRO A 59 7.12 0.26 -22.70
CA PRO A 59 8.16 -0.58 -23.26
C PRO A 59 9.30 -0.91 -22.28
N GLY A 60 9.65 0.05 -21.43
CA GLY A 60 10.66 -0.13 -20.38
C GLY A 60 10.21 -1.06 -19.27
N LEU A 61 8.99 -0.88 -18.78
CA LEU A 61 8.39 -1.73 -17.75
C LEU A 61 8.15 -3.16 -18.25
N ARG A 62 7.80 -3.34 -19.53
CA ARG A 62 7.67 -4.66 -20.16
C ARG A 62 8.98 -5.43 -20.09
N ARG A 63 10.10 -4.80 -20.49
CA ARG A 63 11.44 -5.39 -20.34
C ARG A 63 11.81 -5.66 -18.88
N ALA A 64 11.46 -4.75 -17.96
CA ALA A 64 11.73 -4.93 -16.54
C ALA A 64 10.93 -6.09 -15.93
N ALA A 65 9.75 -6.41 -16.48
CA ALA A 65 8.91 -7.53 -16.07
C ALA A 65 9.39 -8.88 -16.64
N GLU A 66 10.22 -8.88 -17.69
CA GLU A 66 10.81 -10.11 -18.23
C GLU A 66 11.63 -10.84 -17.16
N GLY A 67 11.35 -12.12 -16.97
CA GLY A 67 12.02 -12.95 -15.97
C GLY A 67 11.76 -12.55 -14.51
N ALA A 68 10.88 -11.57 -14.26
CA ALA A 68 10.54 -11.17 -12.89
C ALA A 68 9.89 -12.30 -12.10
N GLY A 69 9.26 -13.24 -12.79
CA GLY A 69 8.56 -14.38 -12.22
C GLY A 69 7.37 -13.97 -11.34
N PRO A 70 6.54 -14.91 -10.94
CA PRO A 70 5.55 -14.62 -9.92
C PRO A 70 6.27 -14.25 -8.61
N ASN A 71 6.06 -13.06 -8.12
CA ASN A 71 6.46 -12.73 -6.76
C ASN A 71 5.45 -13.40 -5.81
N ALA A 72 5.94 -14.21 -4.89
CA ALA A 72 5.08 -14.97 -3.98
C ALA A 72 4.10 -14.10 -3.17
N PHE A 73 4.34 -12.78 -3.05
CA PHE A 73 3.57 -11.91 -2.16
C PHE A 73 3.15 -10.57 -2.78
N ALA A 74 3.45 -10.33 -4.06
CA ALA A 74 3.14 -9.08 -4.72
C ALA A 74 2.66 -9.30 -6.17
N ALA A 75 1.70 -8.49 -6.59
CA ALA A 75 1.26 -8.47 -7.99
C ALA A 75 2.30 -7.76 -8.86
N VAL A 76 3.23 -8.55 -9.40
CA VAL A 76 4.14 -8.09 -10.46
C VAL A 76 3.47 -8.44 -11.80
N PRO A 77 3.26 -7.47 -12.71
CA PRO A 77 2.64 -7.77 -13.99
C PRO A 77 3.57 -8.67 -14.82
N THR A 78 2.98 -9.59 -15.58
CA THR A 78 3.71 -10.25 -16.68
C THR A 78 3.99 -9.22 -17.79
N PRO A 79 4.94 -9.46 -18.70
CA PRO A 79 5.21 -8.54 -19.82
C PRO A 79 3.95 -8.16 -20.62
N ASP A 80 3.03 -9.11 -20.83
CA ASP A 80 1.80 -8.88 -21.59
C ASP A 80 0.75 -8.07 -20.80
N GLU A 81 0.81 -8.11 -19.46
CA GLU A 81 -0.11 -7.38 -18.59
C GLU A 81 0.35 -5.94 -18.31
N VAL A 82 1.59 -5.55 -18.70
CA VAL A 82 2.17 -4.25 -18.33
C VAL A 82 1.34 -3.08 -18.84
N GLU A 83 0.81 -3.15 -20.05
CA GLU A 83 -0.01 -2.07 -20.60
C GLU A 83 -1.27 -1.82 -19.77
N ASP A 84 -2.01 -2.87 -19.45
CA ASP A 84 -3.18 -2.81 -18.58
C ASP A 84 -2.81 -2.39 -17.14
N TYR A 85 -1.66 -2.84 -16.65
CA TYR A 85 -1.14 -2.42 -15.35
C TYR A 85 -0.89 -0.91 -15.30
N VAL A 86 -0.25 -0.35 -16.34
CA VAL A 86 -0.02 1.08 -16.45
C VAL A 86 -1.34 1.84 -16.58
N ALA A 87 -2.25 1.38 -17.43
CA ALA A 87 -3.56 2.01 -17.59
C ALA A 87 -4.35 2.07 -16.28
N ARG A 88 -4.41 0.96 -15.52
CA ARG A 88 -5.04 0.93 -14.18
C ARG A 88 -4.33 1.84 -13.18
N SER A 89 -3.01 1.93 -13.24
CA SER A 89 -2.23 2.81 -12.36
C SER A 89 -2.53 4.29 -12.63
N LEU A 90 -2.64 4.66 -13.90
CA LEU A 90 -2.99 6.02 -14.32
C LEU A 90 -4.44 6.37 -13.94
N ALA A 91 -5.39 5.45 -14.13
CA ALA A 91 -6.77 5.66 -13.69
C ALA A 91 -6.88 5.88 -12.17
N ARG A 92 -6.09 5.16 -11.36
CA ARG A 92 -6.01 5.38 -9.91
C ARG A 92 -5.38 6.72 -9.56
N ARG A 93 -4.37 7.17 -10.31
CA ARG A 93 -3.79 8.52 -10.18
C ARG A 93 -4.85 9.58 -10.44
N ASP A 94 -5.61 9.43 -11.52
CA ASP A 94 -6.62 10.41 -11.94
C ASP A 94 -7.78 10.47 -10.93
N ALA A 95 -8.01 9.41 -10.16
CA ALA A 95 -8.91 9.39 -9.01
C ALA A 95 -8.32 10.09 -7.75
N GLY A 96 -7.08 10.61 -7.81
CA GLY A 96 -6.47 11.45 -6.77
C GLY A 96 -5.85 10.72 -5.58
N ALA A 97 -5.91 9.37 -5.52
CA ALA A 97 -5.46 8.59 -4.35
C ALA A 97 -4.16 7.81 -4.59
N TYR A 98 -3.46 8.09 -5.68
CA TYR A 98 -2.31 7.32 -6.12
C TYR A 98 -1.33 8.19 -6.92
N ALA A 99 -0.04 8.14 -6.60
CA ALA A 99 1.02 8.78 -7.36
C ALA A 99 2.07 7.74 -7.77
N PRO A 100 1.93 7.14 -8.96
CA PRO A 100 2.81 6.08 -9.45
C PRO A 100 4.06 6.64 -10.13
N PHE A 101 5.18 5.91 -10.00
CA PHE A 101 6.46 6.22 -10.60
C PHE A 101 7.04 5.02 -11.34
N ALA A 102 7.65 5.28 -12.48
CA ALA A 102 8.66 4.39 -13.06
C ALA A 102 9.98 4.63 -12.32
N GLN A 103 10.67 3.54 -11.95
CA GLN A 103 12.01 3.58 -11.38
C GLN A 103 13.02 3.44 -12.51
N ILE A 104 13.90 4.43 -12.67
CA ILE A 104 14.89 4.50 -13.72
C ILE A 104 16.27 4.46 -13.09
N GLU A 105 17.05 3.44 -13.43
CA GLU A 105 18.44 3.33 -13.00
C GLU A 105 19.27 4.48 -13.58
N ALA A 106 19.90 5.28 -12.72
CA ALA A 106 20.57 6.50 -13.15
C ALA A 106 21.76 6.22 -14.08
N ALA A 107 22.52 5.14 -13.81
CA ALA A 107 23.71 4.78 -14.57
C ALA A 107 23.41 4.38 -16.02
N THR A 108 22.25 3.76 -16.28
CA THR A 108 21.92 3.19 -17.60
C THR A 108 20.75 3.88 -18.29
N GLY A 109 19.97 4.67 -17.57
CA GLY A 109 18.72 5.27 -18.05
C GLY A 109 17.59 4.23 -18.27
N ARG A 110 17.78 2.97 -17.84
CA ARG A 110 16.78 1.92 -18.06
C ARG A 110 15.71 1.97 -16.99
N VAL A 111 14.46 1.73 -17.41
CA VAL A 111 13.37 1.46 -16.48
C VAL A 111 13.61 0.09 -15.84
N VAL A 112 13.68 0.06 -14.52
CA VAL A 112 13.98 -1.15 -13.74
C VAL A 112 12.87 -1.56 -12.79
N GLY A 113 11.75 -0.84 -12.77
CA GLY A 113 10.61 -1.20 -11.93
C GLY A 113 9.61 -0.07 -11.72
N HIS A 114 8.80 -0.25 -10.70
CA HIS A 114 7.70 0.64 -10.35
C HIS A 114 7.61 0.81 -8.83
N THR A 115 7.15 1.97 -8.38
CA THR A 115 6.78 2.27 -7.00
C THR A 115 5.71 3.36 -6.97
N ALA A 116 5.07 3.60 -5.83
CA ALA A 116 4.04 4.62 -5.73
C ALA A 116 3.87 5.15 -4.31
N TYR A 117 3.32 6.37 -4.21
CA TYR A 117 2.55 6.76 -3.04
C TYR A 117 1.09 6.35 -3.19
N LEU A 118 0.48 5.93 -2.10
CA LEU A 118 -0.91 5.49 -2.05
C LEU A 118 -1.55 5.80 -0.70
N THR A 119 -2.86 5.59 -0.62
CA THR A 119 -3.64 5.78 0.60
C THR A 119 -3.37 7.11 1.33
N PRO A 120 -3.45 8.27 0.63
CA PRO A 120 -3.27 9.56 1.29
C PRO A 120 -4.33 9.73 2.37
N ARG A 121 -3.92 10.23 3.54
CA ARG A 121 -4.81 10.58 4.62
C ARG A 121 -4.74 12.08 4.88
N TRP A 122 -5.90 12.71 4.80
CA TRP A 122 -6.05 14.16 4.89
C TRP A 122 -6.70 14.56 6.21
N MET A 123 -6.23 15.63 6.81
CA MET A 123 -6.94 16.30 7.89
C MET A 123 -8.06 17.17 7.35
N ASN A 124 -8.99 17.55 8.23
CA ASN A 124 -9.93 18.62 7.93
C ASN A 124 -9.14 19.89 7.53
N GLY A 125 -9.53 20.52 6.42
CA GLY A 125 -8.77 21.65 5.85
C GLY A 125 -7.76 21.28 4.77
N GLY A 126 -7.68 19.99 4.37
CA GLY A 126 -6.93 19.56 3.19
C GLY A 126 -5.43 19.38 3.40
N ARG A 127 -4.92 19.36 4.65
CA ARG A 127 -3.51 19.03 4.93
C ARG A 127 -3.30 17.52 4.82
N LEU A 128 -2.36 17.09 3.99
CA LEU A 128 -1.90 15.70 3.95
C LEU A 128 -1.11 15.43 5.25
N PHE A 129 -1.58 14.47 6.07
CA PHE A 129 -0.88 14.13 7.30
C PHE A 129 -0.20 12.77 7.25
N ALA A 130 -0.64 11.88 6.34
CA ALA A 130 0.00 10.58 6.17
C ALA A 130 -0.16 10.04 4.76
N VAL A 131 0.82 9.25 4.33
CA VAL A 131 0.83 8.59 3.03
C VAL A 131 1.51 7.22 3.15
N GLU A 132 1.19 6.29 2.28
CA GLU A 132 1.86 5.00 2.18
C GLU A 132 2.82 4.98 0.98
N ILE A 133 4.00 4.37 1.14
CA ILE A 133 4.89 4.01 0.05
C ILE A 133 4.74 2.52 -0.23
N GLY A 134 4.32 2.17 -1.45
CA GLY A 134 4.08 0.77 -1.81
C GLY A 134 4.00 0.53 -3.30
N SER A 135 3.29 -0.53 -3.69
CA SER A 135 3.21 -0.99 -5.10
C SER A 135 4.59 -1.18 -5.76
N THR A 136 5.60 -1.53 -4.95
CA THR A 136 6.99 -1.60 -5.41
C THR A 136 7.29 -2.97 -5.99
N TRP A 137 7.82 -2.98 -7.21
CA TRP A 137 8.44 -4.15 -7.79
C TRP A 137 9.64 -3.75 -8.66
N LEU A 138 10.58 -4.65 -8.83
CA LEU A 138 11.82 -4.45 -9.56
C LEU A 138 12.10 -5.61 -10.50
N ALA A 139 12.75 -5.29 -11.62
CA ALA A 139 13.39 -6.26 -12.48
C ALA A 139 14.37 -7.13 -11.67
N PRO A 140 14.54 -8.42 -12.02
CA PRO A 140 15.43 -9.33 -11.28
C PRO A 140 16.82 -8.76 -11.06
N ALA A 141 17.43 -8.16 -12.09
CA ALA A 141 18.77 -7.58 -12.01
C ALA A 141 18.91 -6.37 -11.07
N ALA A 142 17.80 -5.70 -10.75
CA ALA A 142 17.78 -4.55 -9.82
C ALA A 142 17.44 -4.94 -8.37
N ARG A 143 17.04 -6.20 -8.13
CA ARG A 143 16.76 -6.71 -6.78
C ARG A 143 18.06 -6.92 -6.01
N GLY A 144 18.04 -6.62 -4.72
CA GLY A 144 19.23 -6.73 -3.88
C GLY A 144 20.31 -5.67 -4.15
N THR A 145 20.06 -4.71 -5.02
CA THR A 145 20.94 -3.58 -5.30
C THR A 145 20.55 -2.32 -4.51
N ALA A 146 21.30 -1.23 -4.66
CA ALA A 146 21.02 0.06 -4.04
C ALA A 146 19.75 0.76 -4.60
N VAL A 147 19.14 0.27 -5.67
CA VAL A 147 17.99 0.92 -6.34
C VAL A 147 16.80 1.08 -5.40
N ASN A 148 16.38 0.00 -4.72
CA ASN A 148 15.21 0.10 -3.83
C ASN A 148 15.47 0.97 -2.59
N PRO A 149 16.58 0.84 -1.86
CA PRO A 149 16.91 1.75 -0.76
C PRO A 149 16.95 3.22 -1.20
N ALA A 150 17.61 3.53 -2.32
CA ALA A 150 17.68 4.89 -2.85
C ALA A 150 16.29 5.44 -3.24
N ALA A 151 15.45 4.63 -3.89
CA ALA A 151 14.08 5.01 -4.21
C ALA A 151 13.26 5.30 -2.96
N LYS A 152 13.38 4.47 -1.91
CA LYS A 152 12.69 4.68 -0.63
C LYS A 152 13.16 5.96 0.04
N LEU A 153 14.47 6.25 0.02
CA LEU A 153 15.03 7.48 0.58
C LEU A 153 14.46 8.72 -0.11
N LEU A 154 14.41 8.74 -1.43
CA LEU A 154 13.81 9.84 -2.21
C LEU A 154 12.33 10.06 -1.86
N LEU A 155 11.55 8.97 -1.77
CA LEU A 155 10.15 9.04 -1.41
C LEU A 155 9.94 9.50 0.05
N LEU A 156 10.72 8.99 0.99
CA LEU A 156 10.65 9.42 2.39
C LEU A 156 11.00 10.89 2.53
N ALA A 157 12.07 11.36 1.89
CA ALA A 157 12.48 12.77 1.90
C ALA A 157 11.38 13.68 1.33
N ARG A 158 10.80 13.32 0.18
CA ARG A 158 9.69 14.09 -0.41
C ARG A 158 8.48 14.15 0.52
N ALA A 159 8.11 13.04 1.15
CA ALA A 159 6.95 13.01 2.03
C ALA A 159 7.19 13.79 3.33
N LEU A 160 8.30 13.55 4.02
CA LEU A 160 8.57 14.12 5.34
C LEU A 160 9.06 15.57 5.26
N GLU A 161 9.98 15.88 4.33
CA GLU A 161 10.54 17.24 4.19
C GLU A 161 9.72 18.11 3.22
N GLY A 162 9.29 17.53 2.08
CA GLY A 162 8.61 18.30 1.03
C GLY A 162 7.13 18.53 1.32
N TRP A 163 6.42 17.51 1.76
CA TRP A 163 4.97 17.63 2.09
C TRP A 163 4.71 17.87 3.57
N GLY A 164 5.70 17.63 4.44
CA GLY A 164 5.55 17.80 5.88
C GLY A 164 4.52 16.85 6.49
N VAL A 165 4.46 15.59 6.00
CA VAL A 165 3.56 14.60 6.58
C VAL A 165 4.02 14.19 7.97
N ASP A 166 3.07 13.84 8.84
CA ASP A 166 3.36 13.35 10.20
C ASP A 166 3.73 11.86 10.19
N ARG A 167 3.47 11.16 9.07
CA ARG A 167 3.67 9.71 9.00
C ARG A 167 3.79 9.20 7.57
N VAL A 168 4.73 8.29 7.35
CA VAL A 168 4.83 7.49 6.13
C VAL A 168 4.69 6.02 6.48
N ASP A 169 3.69 5.34 5.91
CA ASP A 169 3.51 3.90 6.08
C ASP A 169 4.28 3.13 5.02
N ILE A 170 4.82 1.97 5.41
CA ILE A 170 5.34 0.95 4.50
C ILE A 170 4.84 -0.39 5.00
N LYS A 171 4.28 -1.21 4.12
CA LYS A 171 3.71 -2.50 4.54
C LYS A 171 4.01 -3.62 3.55
N THR A 172 3.94 -4.84 4.05
CA THR A 172 4.10 -6.04 3.23
C THR A 172 3.25 -7.18 3.79
N ASP A 173 3.13 -8.28 3.03
CA ASP A 173 2.59 -9.54 3.56
C ASP A 173 3.42 -9.97 4.77
N ALA A 174 2.76 -10.36 5.85
CA ALA A 174 3.44 -10.76 7.10
C ALA A 174 4.41 -11.94 6.89
N ARG A 175 4.15 -12.79 5.88
CA ARG A 175 4.98 -13.95 5.49
C ARG A 175 6.19 -13.56 4.63
N ASN A 176 6.22 -12.34 4.08
CA ASN A 176 7.30 -11.89 3.20
C ASN A 176 8.51 -11.40 4.02
N GLU A 177 9.29 -12.33 4.54
CA GLU A 177 10.46 -12.05 5.38
C GLU A 177 11.49 -11.17 4.67
N ALA A 178 11.73 -11.40 3.37
CA ALA A 178 12.66 -10.60 2.59
C ALA A 178 12.23 -9.13 2.49
N ALA A 179 10.93 -8.88 2.25
CA ALA A 179 10.42 -7.51 2.22
C ALA A 179 10.40 -6.88 3.61
N ARG A 180 10.08 -7.63 4.67
CA ARG A 180 10.15 -7.15 6.05
C ARG A 180 11.55 -6.71 6.43
N ALA A 181 12.55 -7.53 6.10
CA ALA A 181 13.96 -7.19 6.32
C ALA A 181 14.40 -5.96 5.52
N ALA A 182 14.00 -5.87 4.23
CA ALA A 182 14.31 -4.72 3.38
C ALA A 182 13.65 -3.43 3.89
N ILE A 183 12.43 -3.49 4.42
CA ILE A 183 11.74 -2.34 5.01
C ILE A 183 12.45 -1.94 6.31
N ALA A 184 12.74 -2.87 7.20
CA ALA A 184 13.47 -2.60 8.44
C ALA A 184 14.86 -1.97 8.17
N ALA A 185 15.55 -2.42 7.12
CA ALA A 185 16.85 -1.86 6.71
C ALA A 185 16.77 -0.39 6.23
N THR A 186 15.59 0.12 5.89
CA THR A 186 15.41 1.56 5.64
C THR A 186 15.32 2.38 6.92
N GLY A 187 15.38 1.77 8.09
CA GLY A 187 15.18 2.43 9.38
C GLY A 187 13.72 2.62 9.80
N ALA A 188 12.77 2.12 9.02
CA ALA A 188 11.36 2.17 9.39
C ALA A 188 11.08 1.31 10.63
N THR A 189 10.26 1.83 11.54
CA THR A 189 9.86 1.13 12.76
C THR A 189 8.77 0.11 12.47
N PHE A 190 8.97 -1.15 12.87
CA PHE A 190 7.91 -2.16 12.85
C PHE A 190 6.90 -1.88 13.96
N GLU A 191 5.61 -1.87 13.61
CA GLU A 191 4.55 -1.59 14.58
C GLU A 191 3.77 -2.83 14.97
N ALA A 192 3.27 -3.58 13.99
CA ALA A 192 2.44 -4.75 14.26
C ALA A 192 2.24 -5.63 13.03
N VAL A 193 1.70 -6.82 13.26
CA VAL A 193 1.03 -7.63 12.25
C VAL A 193 -0.48 -7.39 12.37
N LEU A 194 -1.06 -6.80 11.34
CA LEU A 194 -2.50 -6.55 11.23
C LEU A 194 -3.16 -7.78 10.59
N ARG A 195 -4.02 -8.47 11.34
CA ARG A 195 -4.69 -9.70 10.90
C ARG A 195 -5.77 -9.39 9.86
N ALA A 196 -5.86 -10.21 8.81
CA ALA A 196 -6.88 -10.13 7.75
C ALA A 196 -7.05 -8.69 7.19
N TRP A 197 -5.93 -7.98 7.00
CA TRP A 197 -5.91 -6.54 6.74
C TRP A 197 -6.37 -6.16 5.33
N GLN A 198 -6.01 -6.95 4.34
CA GLN A 198 -6.32 -6.67 2.94
C GLN A 198 -6.33 -7.94 2.10
N PRO A 199 -6.92 -7.91 0.88
CA PRO A 199 -6.84 -9.03 -0.04
C PRO A 199 -5.40 -9.46 -0.30
N SER A 200 -5.17 -10.77 -0.36
CA SER A 200 -3.87 -11.30 -0.76
C SER A 200 -3.60 -10.99 -2.23
N LEU A 201 -2.33 -10.68 -2.52
CA LEU A 201 -1.83 -10.52 -3.88
C LEU A 201 -0.97 -11.71 -4.32
N ALA A 202 -0.84 -12.72 -3.46
CA ALA A 202 -0.06 -13.92 -3.77
C ALA A 202 -0.75 -14.75 -4.86
N PRO A 203 0.02 -15.34 -5.79
CA PRO A 203 -0.51 -16.23 -6.80
C PRO A 203 -1.29 -17.38 -6.16
N GLY A 204 -2.46 -17.70 -6.72
CA GLY A 204 -3.34 -18.75 -6.21
C GLY A 204 -4.21 -18.39 -4.99
N GLU A 205 -4.03 -17.21 -4.40
CA GLU A 205 -4.78 -16.75 -3.22
C GLU A 205 -5.91 -15.76 -3.55
N LYS A 206 -6.43 -15.80 -4.78
CA LYS A 206 -7.54 -14.92 -5.18
C LYS A 206 -8.76 -15.12 -4.26
N GLY A 207 -9.24 -14.03 -3.68
CA GLY A 207 -10.38 -14.04 -2.75
C GLY A 207 -10.00 -14.32 -1.29
N LEU A 208 -8.75 -14.63 -1.01
CA LEU A 208 -8.25 -14.73 0.36
C LEU A 208 -7.78 -13.36 0.87
N VAL A 209 -7.77 -13.21 2.18
CA VAL A 209 -7.18 -12.06 2.86
C VAL A 209 -5.85 -12.45 3.50
N ARG A 210 -4.94 -11.48 3.62
CA ARG A 210 -3.62 -11.69 4.22
C ARG A 210 -3.44 -10.90 5.49
N ASP A 211 -2.60 -11.40 6.36
CA ASP A 211 -2.02 -10.64 7.45
C ASP A 211 -0.93 -9.72 6.89
N THR A 212 -0.82 -8.54 7.44
CA THR A 212 0.06 -7.49 6.94
C THR A 212 1.00 -7.00 8.03
N ALA A 213 2.31 -7.08 7.77
CA ALA A 213 3.31 -6.42 8.61
C ALA A 213 3.34 -4.93 8.28
N MET A 214 3.04 -4.10 9.28
CA MET A 214 2.99 -2.66 9.19
C MET A 214 4.26 -2.04 9.78
N PHE A 215 4.82 -1.10 9.03
CA PHE A 215 5.96 -0.28 9.42
C PHE A 215 5.64 1.19 9.18
N SER A 216 6.32 2.07 9.87
CA SER A 216 6.20 3.50 9.64
C SER A 216 7.52 4.24 9.80
N VAL A 217 7.56 5.46 9.26
CA VAL A 217 8.57 6.47 9.56
C VAL A 217 7.84 7.76 9.91
N THR A 218 8.19 8.33 11.06
CA THR A 218 7.66 9.61 11.56
C THR A 218 8.76 10.69 11.57
N PRO A 219 8.41 11.99 11.59
CA PRO A 219 9.42 13.05 11.59
C PRO A 219 10.54 12.94 12.66
N PRO A 220 10.27 12.51 13.90
CA PRO A 220 11.33 12.31 14.90
C PRO A 220 12.35 11.21 14.53
N GLU A 221 11.94 10.24 13.69
CA GLU A 221 12.79 9.12 13.26
C GLU A 221 13.62 9.48 12.03
N TRP A 222 13.16 10.45 11.24
CA TRP A 222 13.74 10.80 9.95
C TRP A 222 15.25 11.12 9.99
N PRO A 223 15.80 11.87 10.98
CA PRO A 223 17.25 12.12 11.05
C PRO A 223 18.11 10.86 11.16
N ARG A 224 17.54 9.75 11.65
CA ARG A 224 18.23 8.46 11.76
C ARG A 224 18.12 7.63 10.47
N VAL A 225 17.06 7.84 9.71
CA VAL A 225 16.74 7.11 8.47
C VAL A 225 17.48 7.67 7.26
N ARG A 226 17.70 8.98 7.25
CA ARG A 226 18.36 9.76 6.21
C ARG A 226 19.85 9.50 6.06
#